data_56c396139d9ddc6585627d3a1d33a110
#
_entry.id   56c396139d9ddc6585627d3a1d33a110
#
_cell.length_a   1.000
_cell.length_b   1.000
_cell.length_c   1.000
_cell.angle_alpha   90.00
_cell.angle_beta   90.00
_cell.angle_gamma   90.00
#
_symmetry.space_group_name_H-M   'P 1'
#
loop_
_entity.id
_entity.type
_entity.pdbx_description
1 polymer ?
#
loop_
_entity_poly.entity_id
_entity_poly.type
_entity_poly.pdbx_seq_one_letter_code
_entity_poly.pdbx_strand_id
1 'polypeptide(L)'
;VNPPPREGYEGAIVLEPTPGIYLDDPVSVLDYASLYPSSIIEKNLSHETIIEDPKYLDMVDHETIHYDNYMFIEKGKAVKKIINEDKPITTCYFKKKEEGKPLGIIPTVLQHLLTQRKAAKKMLKNEKDDFKKKVWDGLQLAYKVTANSVYGQMGARTSPIYKNKIAACTTSVGRSRIGDASI
;
A
#
# COMPACT_ATOMS: atom_id res chain seq x y z
N VAL A 1 -21.41 -13.18 -24.69
CA VAL A 1 -21.84 -11.96 -24.02
C VAL A 1 -20.64 -11.48 -23.20
N ASN A 2 -20.16 -10.25 -23.45
CA ASN A 2 -19.08 -9.66 -22.64
C ASN A 2 -19.63 -9.39 -21.22
N PRO A 3 -18.83 -9.65 -20.17
CA PRO A 3 -19.22 -9.30 -18.81
C PRO A 3 -19.43 -7.78 -18.68
N PRO A 4 -20.28 -7.33 -17.74
CA PRO A 4 -20.49 -5.91 -17.51
C PRO A 4 -19.18 -5.24 -17.09
N PRO A 5 -18.99 -3.93 -17.39
CA PRO A 5 -17.84 -3.16 -16.95
C PRO A 5 -17.69 -3.24 -15.43
N ARG A 6 -16.44 -3.36 -14.95
CA ARG A 6 -16.15 -3.41 -13.51
C ARG A 6 -15.50 -2.10 -13.06
N GLU A 7 -16.04 -1.54 -11.98
CA GLU A 7 -15.40 -0.41 -11.31
C GLU A 7 -14.10 -0.85 -10.61
N GLY A 8 -13.13 0.01 -10.66
CA GLY A 8 -11.84 -0.17 -10.00
C GLY A 8 -11.11 1.15 -9.80
N TYR A 9 -9.89 1.05 -9.34
CA TYR A 9 -9.01 2.19 -9.08
C TYR A 9 -7.64 1.95 -9.72
N GLU A 10 -6.83 3.01 -9.77
CA GLU A 10 -5.47 2.92 -10.28
C GLU A 10 -4.56 2.14 -9.33
N GLY A 11 -3.87 1.16 -9.89
CA GLY A 11 -2.88 0.34 -9.18
C GLY A 11 -1.53 1.07 -8.97
N ALA A 12 -0.47 0.26 -8.87
CA ALA A 12 0.90 0.77 -8.79
C ALA A 12 1.31 1.50 -10.06
N ILE A 13 2.17 2.50 -9.93
CA ILE A 13 2.92 3.06 -11.05
C ILE A 13 4.23 2.28 -11.23
N VAL A 14 4.60 2.05 -12.47
CA VAL A 14 5.92 1.55 -12.86
C VAL A 14 6.51 2.62 -13.77
N LEU A 15 7.64 3.19 -13.36
CA LEU A 15 8.33 4.19 -14.18
C LEU A 15 9.03 3.51 -15.36
N GLU A 16 8.92 4.10 -16.55
CA GLU A 16 9.63 3.62 -17.72
C GLU A 16 11.14 3.83 -17.51
N PRO A 17 11.96 2.77 -17.61
CA PRO A 17 13.39 2.90 -17.50
C PRO A 17 13.96 3.59 -18.75
N THR A 18 15.02 4.38 -18.60
CA THR A 18 15.82 4.84 -19.72
C THR A 18 16.85 3.76 -20.07
N PRO A 19 16.63 2.94 -21.13
CA PRO A 19 17.54 1.86 -21.44
C PRO A 19 18.89 2.41 -21.93
N GLY A 20 19.98 1.82 -21.42
CA GLY A 20 21.34 2.25 -21.77
C GLY A 20 22.39 1.50 -20.95
N ILE A 21 23.65 1.75 -21.31
CA ILE A 21 24.82 1.32 -20.55
C ILE A 21 25.44 2.59 -19.92
N TYR A 22 25.50 2.61 -18.61
CA TYR A 22 26.00 3.75 -17.83
C TYR A 22 27.36 3.38 -17.24
N LEU A 23 28.45 3.78 -17.91
CA LEU A 23 29.83 3.42 -17.53
C LEU A 23 30.59 4.59 -16.87
N ASP A 24 30.17 5.82 -17.16
CA ASP A 24 30.91 7.02 -16.79
C ASP A 24 30.43 7.61 -15.45
N ASP A 25 29.15 7.43 -15.14
CA ASP A 25 28.51 7.97 -13.93
C ASP A 25 28.05 6.87 -12.97
N PRO A 26 28.21 7.06 -11.66
CA PRO A 26 27.65 6.12 -10.69
C PRO A 26 26.12 6.17 -10.67
N VAL A 27 25.49 5.01 -10.74
CA VAL A 27 24.01 4.87 -10.66
C VAL A 27 23.61 4.47 -9.24
N SER A 28 22.80 5.33 -8.59
CA SER A 28 22.21 5.04 -7.28
C SER A 28 20.82 4.41 -7.46
N VAL A 29 20.58 3.33 -6.72
CA VAL A 29 19.26 2.68 -6.68
C VAL A 29 18.60 3.02 -5.36
N LEU A 30 17.41 3.67 -5.43
CA LEU A 30 16.59 3.99 -4.28
C LEU A 30 15.40 3.02 -4.21
N ASP A 31 15.11 2.49 -3.02
CA ASP A 31 13.97 1.61 -2.77
C ASP A 31 13.27 1.97 -1.46
N TYR A 32 11.95 2.04 -1.50
CA TYR A 32 11.14 2.25 -0.31
C TYR A 32 11.03 0.96 0.52
N ALA A 33 11.41 1.03 1.77
CA ALA A 33 11.27 -0.09 2.70
C ALA A 33 9.79 -0.40 2.97
N SER A 34 9.24 -1.43 2.29
CA SER A 34 7.84 -1.86 2.43
C SER A 34 6.84 -0.73 2.13
N LEU A 35 6.86 -0.18 0.91
CA LEU A 35 6.10 1.01 0.50
C LEU A 35 4.64 1.01 0.97
N TYR A 36 3.83 -0.01 0.65
CA TYR A 36 2.42 -0.04 1.02
C TYR A 36 2.18 -0.17 2.53
N PRO A 37 2.84 -1.09 3.26
CA PRO A 37 2.75 -1.11 4.72
C PRO A 37 3.12 0.23 5.36
N SER A 38 4.18 0.87 4.88
CA SER A 38 4.62 2.18 5.39
C SER A 38 3.62 3.29 5.11
N SER A 39 3.02 3.31 3.91
CA SER A 39 1.96 4.26 3.53
C SER A 39 0.71 4.10 4.40
N ILE A 40 0.30 2.85 4.68
CA ILE A 40 -0.84 2.54 5.55
C ILE A 40 -0.59 3.04 6.98
N ILE A 41 0.62 2.83 7.50
CA ILE A 41 1.00 3.29 8.86
C ILE A 41 1.08 4.81 8.92
N GLU A 42 1.69 5.45 7.91
CA GLU A 42 1.89 6.90 7.86
C GLU A 42 0.55 7.64 7.85
N LYS A 43 -0.37 7.21 6.98
CA LYS A 43 -1.67 7.83 6.77
C LYS A 43 -2.78 7.25 7.63
N ASN A 44 -2.43 6.36 8.56
CA ASN A 44 -3.37 5.73 9.49
C ASN A 44 -4.57 5.08 8.80
N LEU A 45 -4.34 4.36 7.68
CA LEU A 45 -5.38 3.77 6.85
C LEU A 45 -5.94 2.50 7.48
N SER A 46 -7.15 2.56 8.00
CA SER A 46 -7.84 1.43 8.63
C SER A 46 -9.36 1.58 8.53
N HIS A 47 -10.08 0.50 8.81
CA HIS A 47 -11.54 0.46 8.69
C HIS A 47 -12.23 1.41 9.66
N GLU A 48 -11.69 1.55 10.88
CA GLU A 48 -12.23 2.39 11.93
C GLU A 48 -11.69 3.83 11.90
N THR A 49 -10.70 4.11 11.06
CA THR A 49 -10.14 5.46 10.90
C THR A 49 -10.73 6.21 9.72
N ILE A 50 -11.35 5.51 8.75
CA ILE A 50 -12.01 6.15 7.62
C ILE A 50 -13.28 6.88 8.09
N ILE A 51 -13.42 8.15 7.68
CA ILE A 51 -14.60 8.98 7.97
C ILE A 51 -15.52 8.89 6.76
N GLU A 52 -16.61 8.15 6.88
CA GLU A 52 -17.56 7.94 5.77
C GLU A 52 -18.72 8.94 5.76
N ASP A 53 -19.09 9.48 6.92
CA ASP A 53 -20.15 10.47 7.04
C ASP A 53 -19.54 11.88 7.16
N PRO A 54 -19.83 12.80 6.21
CA PRO A 54 -19.27 14.16 6.18
C PRO A 54 -19.52 14.99 7.44
N LYS A 55 -20.58 14.69 8.20
CA LYS A 55 -20.89 15.41 9.44
C LYS A 55 -19.81 15.33 10.52
N TYR A 56 -18.91 14.34 10.43
CA TYR A 56 -17.82 14.15 11.39
C TYR A 56 -16.51 14.81 10.97
N LEU A 57 -16.44 15.41 9.76
CA LEU A 57 -15.20 16.00 9.24
C LEU A 57 -14.72 17.18 10.09
N ASP A 58 -15.65 18.01 10.56
CA ASP A 58 -15.31 19.17 11.39
C ASP A 58 -14.99 18.81 12.85
N MET A 59 -15.26 17.56 13.25
CA MET A 59 -15.08 17.09 14.62
C MET A 59 -13.74 16.39 14.85
N VAL A 60 -13.06 15.99 13.77
CA VAL A 60 -11.87 15.14 13.85
C VAL A 60 -10.81 15.62 12.87
N ASP A 61 -9.59 15.84 13.37
CA ASP A 61 -8.46 16.12 12.49
C ASP A 61 -8.19 14.92 11.56
N HIS A 62 -8.10 15.20 10.26
CA HIS A 62 -8.08 14.16 9.25
C HIS A 62 -7.09 14.42 8.11
N GLU A 63 -6.64 13.35 7.48
CA GLU A 63 -5.92 13.33 6.21
C GLU A 63 -6.91 13.17 5.07
N THR A 64 -6.72 13.93 4.00
CA THR A 64 -7.51 13.84 2.78
C THR A 64 -6.70 13.14 1.71
N ILE A 65 -7.25 12.08 1.13
CA ILE A 65 -6.59 11.30 0.07
C ILE A 65 -7.55 11.16 -1.11
N HIS A 66 -7.04 11.43 -2.31
CA HIS A 66 -7.79 11.31 -3.56
C HIS A 66 -7.26 10.11 -4.36
N TYR A 67 -8.17 9.45 -5.08
CA TYR A 67 -7.77 8.45 -6.07
C TYR A 67 -8.69 8.48 -7.29
N ASP A 68 -8.12 8.10 -8.43
CA ASP A 68 -8.86 8.04 -9.70
C ASP A 68 -9.64 6.75 -9.82
N ASN A 69 -10.90 6.87 -10.27
CA ASN A 69 -11.78 5.76 -10.56
C ASN A 69 -11.68 5.36 -12.03
N TYR A 70 -11.63 4.06 -12.27
CA TYR A 70 -11.60 3.49 -13.60
C TYR A 70 -12.71 2.47 -13.80
N MET A 71 -13.14 2.34 -15.06
CA MET A 71 -13.97 1.26 -15.55
C MET A 71 -13.09 0.29 -16.34
N PHE A 72 -13.19 -0.98 -16.02
CA PHE A 72 -12.48 -2.05 -16.72
C PHE A 72 -13.48 -2.77 -17.61
N ILE A 73 -13.29 -2.69 -18.93
CA ILE A 73 -14.12 -3.29 -19.96
C ILE A 73 -13.38 -4.49 -20.54
N GLU A 74 -13.92 -5.69 -20.34
CA GLU A 74 -13.38 -6.91 -20.94
C GLU A 74 -13.90 -7.08 -22.37
N LYS A 75 -12.98 -7.19 -23.35
CA LYS A 75 -13.28 -7.51 -24.75
C LYS A 75 -12.48 -8.76 -25.14
N GLY A 76 -13.10 -9.93 -24.99
CA GLY A 76 -12.40 -11.21 -25.18
C GLY A 76 -11.25 -11.39 -24.18
N LYS A 77 -9.99 -11.50 -24.68
CA LYS A 77 -8.78 -11.61 -23.82
C LYS A 77 -8.19 -10.26 -23.40
N ALA A 78 -8.69 -9.15 -23.96
CA ALA A 78 -8.17 -7.82 -23.68
C ALA A 78 -9.04 -7.12 -22.64
N VAL A 79 -8.39 -6.41 -21.69
CA VAL A 79 -9.04 -5.55 -20.70
C VAL A 79 -8.70 -4.11 -21.04
N LYS A 80 -9.69 -3.31 -21.39
CA LYS A 80 -9.53 -1.86 -21.59
C LYS A 80 -9.83 -1.14 -20.28
N LYS A 81 -8.91 -0.28 -19.85
CA LYS A 81 -9.05 0.62 -18.70
C LYS A 81 -9.44 2.00 -19.23
N ILE A 82 -10.55 2.55 -18.75
CA ILE A 82 -11.01 3.90 -19.06
C ILE A 82 -11.34 4.65 -17.75
N ILE A 83 -11.19 5.97 -17.76
CA ILE A 83 -11.63 6.80 -16.62
C ILE A 83 -13.14 6.66 -16.46
N ASN A 84 -13.62 6.59 -15.22
CA ASN A 84 -15.03 6.62 -14.91
C ASN A 84 -15.54 8.07 -15.03
N GLU A 85 -16.20 8.40 -16.14
CA GLU A 85 -16.66 9.76 -16.44
C GLU A 85 -17.71 10.27 -15.44
N ASP A 86 -18.56 9.38 -14.92
CA ASP A 86 -19.59 9.73 -13.93
C ASP A 86 -18.99 10.10 -12.56
N LYS A 87 -17.88 9.48 -12.22
CA LYS A 87 -17.17 9.70 -10.97
C LYS A 87 -15.67 9.55 -11.15
N PRO A 88 -14.99 10.55 -11.74
CA PRO A 88 -13.57 10.42 -12.08
C PRO A 88 -12.66 10.30 -10.86
N ILE A 89 -12.99 10.99 -9.76
CA ILE A 89 -12.17 11.04 -8.54
C ILE A 89 -13.03 10.68 -7.33
N THR A 90 -12.46 9.90 -6.41
CA THR A 90 -13.02 9.67 -5.07
C THR A 90 -12.10 10.31 -4.04
N THR A 91 -12.70 11.06 -3.11
CA THR A 91 -12.03 11.62 -1.94
C THR A 91 -12.35 10.78 -0.72
N CYS A 92 -11.33 10.43 0.05
CA CYS A 92 -11.46 9.71 1.32
C CYS A 92 -10.78 10.51 2.43
N TYR A 93 -11.35 10.43 3.63
CA TYR A 93 -10.88 11.10 4.81
C TYR A 93 -10.54 10.06 5.87
N PHE A 94 -9.37 10.18 6.49
CA PHE A 94 -8.90 9.26 7.54
C PHE A 94 -8.48 10.06 8.76
N LYS A 95 -8.83 9.59 9.96
CA LYS A 95 -8.37 10.21 11.21
C LYS A 95 -6.85 10.31 11.21
N LYS A 96 -6.35 11.51 11.43
CA LYS A 96 -4.92 11.75 11.52
C LYS A 96 -4.30 10.96 12.66
N LYS A 97 -3.03 10.62 12.48
CA LYS A 97 -2.22 10.11 13.57
C LYS A 97 -2.00 11.24 14.59
N GLU A 98 -2.43 11.04 15.82
CA GLU A 98 -2.21 11.96 16.93
C GLU A 98 -1.12 11.41 17.84
N GLU A 99 -0.26 12.30 18.36
CA GLU A 99 0.78 11.92 19.30
C GLU A 99 0.15 11.40 20.62
N GLY A 100 0.66 10.29 21.14
CA GLY A 100 0.15 9.66 22.36
C GLY A 100 -1.16 8.86 22.20
N LYS A 101 -1.80 8.88 21.02
CA LYS A 101 -2.97 8.05 20.74
C LYS A 101 -2.60 6.81 19.90
N PRO A 102 -3.32 5.69 20.08
CA PRO A 102 -3.09 4.49 19.29
C PRO A 102 -3.44 4.72 17.81
N LEU A 103 -2.67 4.09 16.94
CA LEU A 103 -3.00 3.98 15.52
C LEU A 103 -4.24 3.10 15.32
N GLY A 104 -4.82 3.14 14.14
CA GLY A 104 -5.82 2.18 13.71
C GLY A 104 -5.30 0.73 13.79
N ILE A 105 -6.22 -0.24 13.77
CA ILE A 105 -5.91 -1.66 13.93
C ILE A 105 -4.93 -2.14 12.86
N ILE A 106 -5.22 -1.87 11.58
CA ILE A 106 -4.35 -2.31 10.47
C ILE A 106 -2.95 -1.68 10.55
N PRO A 107 -2.78 -0.36 10.72
CA PRO A 107 -1.49 0.27 10.97
C PRO A 107 -0.74 -0.32 12.17
N THR A 108 -1.42 -0.59 13.28
CA THR A 108 -0.81 -1.19 14.48
C THR A 108 -0.27 -2.59 14.20
N VAL A 109 -1.06 -3.44 13.54
CA VAL A 109 -0.61 -4.79 13.14
C VAL A 109 0.59 -4.72 12.21
N LEU A 110 0.55 -3.85 11.20
CA LEU A 110 1.66 -3.68 10.26
C LEU A 110 2.92 -3.16 10.95
N GLN A 111 2.80 -2.20 11.85
CA GLN A 111 3.93 -1.68 12.64
C GLN A 111 4.56 -2.79 13.49
N HIS A 112 3.74 -3.65 14.11
CA HIS A 112 4.23 -4.81 14.85
C HIS A 112 4.99 -5.77 13.93
N LEU A 113 4.42 -6.16 12.79
CA LEU A 113 5.06 -7.07 11.83
C LEU A 113 6.40 -6.53 11.31
N LEU A 114 6.47 -5.25 10.96
CA LEU A 114 7.71 -4.61 10.51
C LEU A 114 8.77 -4.54 11.62
N THR A 115 8.35 -4.29 12.86
CA THR A 115 9.23 -4.30 14.04
C THR A 115 9.79 -5.69 14.29
N GLN A 116 8.96 -6.74 14.28
CA GLN A 116 9.39 -8.13 14.43
C GLN A 116 10.33 -8.56 13.30
N ARG A 117 10.05 -8.13 12.06
CA ARG A 117 10.97 -8.37 10.94
C ARG A 117 12.34 -7.74 11.16
N LYS A 118 12.39 -6.50 11.65
CA LYS A 118 13.64 -5.81 11.97
C LYS A 118 14.44 -6.54 13.06
N ALA A 119 13.73 -7.02 14.09
CA ALA A 119 14.34 -7.83 15.15
C ALA A 119 14.90 -9.16 14.60
N ALA A 120 14.11 -9.91 13.82
CA ALA A 120 14.56 -11.15 13.20
C ALA A 120 15.79 -10.96 12.29
N LYS A 121 15.83 -9.90 11.49
CA LYS A 121 17.02 -9.53 10.69
C LYS A 121 18.25 -9.23 11.56
N LYS A 122 18.07 -8.58 12.71
CA LYS A 122 19.16 -8.33 13.65
C LYS A 122 19.69 -9.63 14.24
N MET A 123 18.81 -10.57 14.61
CA MET A 123 19.19 -11.89 15.11
C MET A 123 19.91 -12.69 14.03
N LEU A 124 19.38 -12.71 12.81
CA LEU A 124 20.03 -13.36 11.65
C LEU A 124 21.45 -12.86 11.42
N LYS A 125 21.68 -11.55 11.50
CA LYS A 125 23.02 -10.95 11.28
C LYS A 125 24.03 -11.39 12.33
N ASN A 126 23.60 -11.58 13.59
CA ASN A 126 24.46 -11.88 14.72
C ASN A 126 24.58 -13.38 15.02
N GLU A 127 23.76 -14.22 14.39
CA GLU A 127 23.76 -15.66 14.62
C GLU A 127 24.98 -16.31 13.93
N LYS A 128 25.57 -17.32 14.58
CA LYS A 128 26.70 -18.08 14.04
C LYS A 128 26.32 -19.47 13.59
N ASP A 129 25.29 -20.04 14.19
CA ASP A 129 24.80 -21.36 13.87
C ASP A 129 23.99 -21.34 12.56
N ASP A 130 24.40 -22.15 11.57
CA ASP A 130 23.78 -22.13 10.23
C ASP A 130 22.33 -22.62 10.21
N PHE A 131 21.95 -23.52 11.11
CA PHE A 131 20.56 -23.96 11.21
C PHE A 131 19.69 -22.82 11.76
N LYS A 132 20.13 -22.15 12.84
CA LYS A 132 19.42 -21.00 13.41
C LYS A 132 19.37 -19.82 12.44
N LYS A 133 20.40 -19.58 11.63
CA LYS A 133 20.35 -18.59 10.55
C LYS A 133 19.20 -18.85 9.60
N LYS A 134 19.04 -20.10 9.14
CA LYS A 134 17.93 -20.48 8.25
C LYS A 134 16.57 -20.26 8.90
N VAL A 135 16.45 -20.51 10.21
CA VAL A 135 15.21 -20.24 10.97
C VAL A 135 14.91 -18.75 11.02
N TRP A 136 15.91 -17.89 11.36
CA TRP A 136 15.74 -16.45 11.40
C TRP A 136 15.44 -15.85 10.03
N ASP A 137 16.04 -16.38 8.98
CA ASP A 137 15.78 -15.95 7.60
C ASP A 137 14.36 -16.32 7.18
N GLY A 138 13.91 -17.55 7.44
CA GLY A 138 12.53 -17.94 7.21
C GLY A 138 11.52 -17.06 7.96
N LEU A 139 11.80 -16.73 9.23
CA LEU A 139 10.95 -15.90 10.06
C LEU A 139 10.86 -14.46 9.54
N GLN A 140 11.99 -13.82 9.20
CA GLN A 140 11.97 -12.46 8.64
C GLN A 140 11.24 -12.41 7.29
N LEU A 141 11.34 -13.47 6.48
CA LEU A 141 10.61 -13.59 5.22
C LEU A 141 9.11 -13.74 5.46
N ALA A 142 8.70 -14.57 6.42
CA ALA A 142 7.30 -14.71 6.81
C ALA A 142 6.68 -13.35 7.22
N TYR A 143 7.35 -12.58 8.08
CA TYR A 143 6.90 -11.23 8.44
C TYR A 143 6.81 -10.30 7.22
N LYS A 144 7.77 -10.37 6.29
CA LYS A 144 7.74 -9.57 5.05
C LYS A 144 6.51 -9.89 4.21
N VAL A 145 6.28 -11.18 3.95
CA VAL A 145 5.17 -11.64 3.11
C VAL A 145 3.84 -11.29 3.74
N THR A 146 3.68 -11.55 5.05
CA THR A 146 2.44 -11.22 5.77
C THR A 146 2.14 -9.72 5.71
N ALA A 147 3.12 -8.86 6.02
CA ALA A 147 2.91 -7.41 5.98
C ALA A 147 2.54 -6.90 4.58
N ASN A 148 3.21 -7.40 3.53
CA ASN A 148 2.92 -6.98 2.16
C ASN A 148 1.60 -7.54 1.61
N SER A 149 1.10 -8.67 2.13
CA SER A 149 -0.17 -9.27 1.69
C SER A 149 -1.40 -8.53 2.22
N VAL A 150 -1.28 -7.77 3.31
CA VAL A 150 -2.42 -7.03 3.92
C VAL A 150 -3.09 -6.11 2.90
N TYR A 151 -2.32 -5.36 2.11
CA TYR A 151 -2.85 -4.53 1.02
C TYR A 151 -3.69 -5.37 0.04
N GLY A 152 -3.15 -6.50 -0.43
CA GLY A 152 -3.85 -7.39 -1.36
C GLY A 152 -5.16 -7.93 -0.78
N GLN A 153 -5.18 -8.25 0.51
CA GLN A 153 -6.39 -8.68 1.21
C GLN A 153 -7.45 -7.57 1.29
N MET A 154 -7.06 -6.34 1.54
CA MET A 154 -7.99 -5.20 1.52
C MET A 154 -8.57 -4.90 0.13
N GLY A 155 -7.84 -5.23 -0.93
CA GLY A 155 -8.29 -5.08 -2.32
C GLY A 155 -9.08 -6.29 -2.88
N ALA A 156 -9.01 -7.45 -2.25
CA ALA A 156 -9.64 -8.68 -2.71
C ALA A 156 -11.09 -8.78 -2.22
N ARG A 157 -12.06 -8.82 -3.13
CA ARG A 157 -13.50 -8.89 -2.81
C ARG A 157 -13.92 -10.10 -1.97
N THR A 158 -13.15 -11.18 -2.04
CA THR A 158 -13.38 -12.42 -1.27
C THR A 158 -12.79 -12.39 0.14
N SER A 159 -12.02 -11.35 0.46
CA SER A 159 -11.36 -11.23 1.76
C SER A 159 -12.32 -10.69 2.83
N PRO A 160 -12.27 -11.21 4.07
CA PRO A 160 -13.06 -10.69 5.18
C PRO A 160 -12.70 -9.26 5.59
N ILE A 161 -11.50 -8.78 5.23
CA ILE A 161 -11.05 -7.40 5.46
C ILE A 161 -11.13 -6.53 4.21
N TYR A 162 -11.94 -6.93 3.23
CA TYR A 162 -12.10 -6.16 1.99
C TYR A 162 -12.62 -4.74 2.26
N LYS A 163 -11.89 -3.73 1.81
CA LYS A 163 -12.33 -2.33 1.78
C LYS A 163 -11.64 -1.61 0.62
N ASN A 164 -12.33 -1.56 -0.52
CA ASN A 164 -11.80 -0.98 -1.77
C ASN A 164 -11.20 0.42 -1.60
N LYS A 165 -11.88 1.30 -0.84
CA LYS A 165 -11.42 2.67 -0.59
C LYS A 165 -10.03 2.70 0.08
N ILE A 166 -9.76 1.82 1.06
CA ILE A 166 -8.46 1.75 1.73
C ILE A 166 -7.37 1.27 0.77
N ALA A 167 -7.66 0.23 -0.01
CA ALA A 167 -6.72 -0.29 -1.00
C ALA A 167 -6.39 0.77 -2.08
N ALA A 168 -7.40 1.48 -2.58
CA ALA A 168 -7.23 2.56 -3.55
C ALA A 168 -6.42 3.74 -2.98
N CYS A 169 -6.68 4.15 -1.75
CA CYS A 169 -5.90 5.19 -1.07
C CYS A 169 -4.45 4.76 -0.84
N THR A 170 -4.21 3.47 -0.51
CA THR A 170 -2.85 2.94 -0.34
C THR A 170 -2.03 3.05 -1.62
N THR A 171 -2.61 2.68 -2.77
CA THR A 171 -1.91 2.82 -4.07
C THR A 171 -1.73 4.26 -4.48
N SER A 172 -2.70 5.12 -4.20
CA SER A 172 -2.60 6.56 -4.48
C SER A 172 -1.44 7.19 -3.71
N VAL A 173 -1.33 6.94 -2.40
CA VAL A 173 -0.19 7.39 -1.58
C VAL A 173 1.12 6.81 -2.10
N GLY A 174 1.14 5.52 -2.45
CA GLY A 174 2.33 4.87 -3.02
C GLY A 174 2.81 5.52 -4.32
N ARG A 175 1.91 5.87 -5.24
CA ARG A 175 2.25 6.59 -6.48
C ARG A 175 2.84 7.97 -6.20
N SER A 176 2.24 8.73 -5.27
CA SER A 176 2.79 10.03 -4.87
C SER A 176 4.21 9.89 -4.35
N ARG A 177 4.49 8.91 -3.49
CA ARG A 177 5.84 8.69 -2.94
C ARG A 177 6.87 8.31 -4.00
N ILE A 178 6.48 7.50 -5.00
CA ILE A 178 7.36 7.17 -6.13
C ILE A 178 7.64 8.42 -6.96
N GLY A 179 6.63 9.25 -7.22
CA GLY A 179 6.80 10.54 -7.89
C GLY A 179 7.76 11.47 -7.15
N ASP A 180 7.61 11.59 -5.82
CA ASP A 180 8.47 12.43 -4.98
C ASP A 180 9.96 11.98 -5.01
N ALA A 181 10.22 10.67 -5.22
CA ALA A 181 11.57 10.11 -5.27
C ALA A 181 12.21 10.17 -6.65
N SER A 182 11.46 10.47 -7.70
CA SER A 182 11.92 10.50 -9.10
C SER A 182 12.43 11.88 -9.56
N ILE A 183 12.58 12.83 -8.64
CA ILE A 183 13.05 14.20 -8.90
C ILE A 183 14.56 14.30 -8.86
#